data_f311f04fb13c4b2607b6bc61fa209bcf
#
_entry.id   f311f04fb13c4b2607b6bc61fa209bcf
#
_cell.length_a   1.000
_cell.length_b   1.000
_cell.length_c   1.000
_cell.angle_alpha   90.00
_cell.angle_beta   90.00
_cell.angle_gamma   90.00
#
_symmetry.space_group_name_H-M   'P 1'
#
loop_
_entity.id
_entity.type
_entity.pdbx_description
1 polymer ?
#
loop_
_entity_poly.entity_id
_entity_poly.type
_entity_poly.pdbx_seq_one_letter_code
_entity_poly.pdbx_strand_id
1 'polypeptide(L)'
;MAREFIVEADGGSRGNPGPAGYGAVVIDAATGETLTEAAEYLGVVTNNVAEYRGLLAGLRAAHDLDPSATVHVRMDSKLVVEQMSGRWKIKHPDMKPLAAEAARVLPAAQVTYEWIPREQNKHADRLANEAMDAGKRGEQWSAAVSMAELDAGAKERTAPAAPRKGRGELRDQPPRTGTVTTADRTTADTRAASRVATPGWSSAPDLGAPATFVLLRHGETPLTPQKRFSGSGGTDPELSPVGREQAQRAAEALARRGTIETILASPLTRTRQTAAAVAERLGLDVTIEEGIKETDFGDWEGLTFGEVRERYPDDLTTWLADPSAHPTGGGESFAETAERIAATRDKLIAAYAGRTVLLVTHVTPIKTFVQLALGAPLQSLFRMELSAASLSAVAYYADGNASVRLFNETSHLRP
;
A
#
# COMPACT_ATOMS: atom_id res chain seq x y z
N MET A 1 -20.77 40.38 14.86
CA MET A 1 -19.54 39.54 15.03
C MET A 1 -19.25 38.91 13.68
N ALA A 2 -18.00 38.83 13.25
CA ALA A 2 -17.65 38.10 12.02
C ALA A 2 -18.07 36.63 12.18
N ARG A 3 -18.60 36.01 11.11
CA ARG A 3 -18.95 34.60 11.13
C ARG A 3 -17.66 33.75 11.14
N GLU A 4 -17.76 32.61 11.75
CA GLU A 4 -16.64 31.63 11.77
C GLU A 4 -17.11 30.36 11.09
N PHE A 5 -16.31 29.88 10.12
CA PHE A 5 -16.58 28.65 9.37
C PHE A 5 -15.51 27.63 9.62
N ILE A 6 -15.91 26.37 9.67
CA ILE A 6 -15.02 25.22 9.54
C ILE A 6 -15.13 24.71 8.11
N VAL A 7 -13.98 24.56 7.44
CA VAL A 7 -13.88 23.93 6.13
C VAL A 7 -13.20 22.58 6.30
N GLU A 8 -13.90 21.50 6.03
CA GLU A 8 -13.30 20.18 5.89
C GLU A 8 -13.16 19.86 4.41
N ALA A 9 -11.98 19.38 3.99
CA ALA A 9 -11.71 19.04 2.61
C ALA A 9 -10.88 17.77 2.51
N ASP A 10 -11.14 17.00 1.48
CA ASP A 10 -10.40 15.80 1.12
C ASP A 10 -10.25 15.69 -0.40
N GLY A 11 -9.21 15.02 -0.84
CA GLY A 11 -8.97 14.71 -2.24
C GLY A 11 -8.40 13.31 -2.37
N GLY A 12 -8.96 12.53 -3.29
CA GLY A 12 -8.54 11.16 -3.52
C GLY A 12 -8.27 10.86 -4.98
N SER A 13 -7.39 9.88 -5.23
CA SER A 13 -7.21 9.31 -6.56
C SER A 13 -7.14 7.79 -6.49
N ARG A 14 -7.82 7.13 -7.42
CA ARG A 14 -7.78 5.66 -7.56
C ARG A 14 -6.60 5.27 -8.45
N GLY A 15 -5.41 5.29 -7.87
CA GLY A 15 -4.11 5.28 -8.51
C GLY A 15 -3.40 6.64 -8.34
N ASN A 16 -2.09 6.72 -8.59
CA ASN A 16 -1.36 7.98 -8.40
C ASN A 16 -0.27 8.21 -9.47
N PRO A 17 -0.60 8.92 -10.61
CA PRO A 17 -1.88 9.51 -10.93
C PRO A 17 -2.96 8.48 -11.30
N GLY A 18 -4.24 8.86 -11.12
CA GLY A 18 -5.39 8.02 -11.43
C GLY A 18 -6.69 8.81 -11.48
N PRO A 19 -7.83 8.16 -11.77
CA PRO A 19 -9.14 8.78 -11.64
C PRO A 19 -9.30 9.39 -10.25
N ALA A 20 -9.50 10.71 -10.20
CA ALA A 20 -9.43 11.49 -8.97
C ALA A 20 -10.65 12.38 -8.81
N GLY A 21 -10.97 12.70 -7.57
CA GLY A 21 -12.02 13.64 -7.21
C GLY A 21 -11.70 14.29 -5.88
N TYR A 22 -12.43 15.34 -5.55
CA TYR A 22 -12.36 15.98 -4.25
C TYR A 22 -13.75 16.14 -3.64
N GLY A 23 -13.78 16.31 -2.32
CA GLY A 23 -14.91 16.74 -1.54
C GLY A 23 -14.52 17.87 -0.59
N ALA A 24 -15.42 18.81 -0.38
CA ALA A 24 -15.28 19.86 0.62
C ALA A 24 -16.63 20.19 1.21
N VAL A 25 -16.65 20.52 2.49
CA VAL A 25 -17.83 20.94 3.23
C VAL A 25 -17.52 22.19 4.04
N VAL A 26 -18.45 23.13 4.06
CA VAL A 26 -18.40 24.34 4.89
C VAL A 26 -19.44 24.21 5.99
N ILE A 27 -19.00 24.33 7.23
CA ILE A 27 -19.79 24.15 8.44
C ILE A 27 -19.79 25.45 9.22
N ASP A 28 -20.94 25.87 9.76
CA ASP A 28 -21.01 26.98 10.70
C ASP A 28 -20.39 26.54 12.04
N ALA A 29 -19.34 27.24 12.47
CA ALA A 29 -18.61 26.85 13.68
C ALA A 29 -19.42 26.99 14.97
N ALA A 30 -20.44 27.84 14.98
CA ALA A 30 -21.28 28.09 16.15
C ALA A 30 -22.38 27.03 16.30
N THR A 31 -22.95 26.56 15.19
CA THR A 31 -24.11 25.65 15.20
C THR A 31 -23.73 24.21 14.86
N GLY A 32 -22.60 23.99 14.16
CA GLY A 32 -22.21 22.69 13.60
C GLY A 32 -23.03 22.31 12.36
N GLU A 33 -23.83 23.25 11.81
CA GLU A 33 -24.67 22.98 10.64
C GLU A 33 -23.86 23.04 9.37
N THR A 34 -24.05 22.06 8.47
CA THR A 34 -23.49 22.05 7.12
C THR A 34 -24.16 23.14 6.27
N LEU A 35 -23.38 24.11 5.84
CA LEU A 35 -23.89 25.25 5.05
C LEU A 35 -23.86 24.97 3.55
N THR A 36 -22.79 24.29 3.08
CA THR A 36 -22.64 23.93 1.67
C THR A 36 -21.65 22.81 1.49
N GLU A 37 -21.83 22.06 0.42
CA GLU A 37 -20.95 20.96 -0.03
C GLU A 37 -20.46 21.26 -1.44
N ALA A 38 -19.25 20.85 -1.75
CA ALA A 38 -18.66 20.91 -3.08
C ALA A 38 -17.88 19.63 -3.36
N ALA A 39 -18.13 19.04 -4.51
CA ALA A 39 -17.36 17.87 -4.94
C ALA A 39 -17.29 17.81 -6.47
N GLU A 40 -16.16 17.29 -7.00
CA GLU A 40 -15.96 17.24 -8.45
C GLU A 40 -15.04 16.08 -8.81
N TYR A 41 -15.33 15.43 -9.94
CA TYR A 41 -14.43 14.48 -10.58
C TYR A 41 -13.42 15.22 -11.46
N LEU A 42 -12.12 14.99 -11.21
CA LEU A 42 -11.01 15.72 -11.85
C LEU A 42 -10.40 15.03 -13.08
N GLY A 43 -10.91 13.84 -13.44
CA GLY A 43 -10.20 13.00 -14.40
C GLY A 43 -8.96 12.35 -13.78
N VAL A 44 -7.90 12.19 -14.58
CA VAL A 44 -6.66 11.52 -14.12
C VAL A 44 -5.67 12.56 -13.60
N VAL A 45 -5.54 12.65 -12.27
CA VAL A 45 -4.55 13.51 -11.58
C VAL A 45 -3.94 12.78 -10.38
N THR A 46 -2.93 13.37 -9.75
CA THR A 46 -2.33 12.83 -8.53
C THR A 46 -3.18 13.13 -7.29
N ASN A 47 -3.05 12.31 -6.25
CA ASN A 47 -3.73 12.53 -4.97
C ASN A 47 -3.48 13.93 -4.41
N ASN A 48 -2.24 14.40 -4.42
CA ASN A 48 -1.90 15.73 -3.90
C ASN A 48 -2.59 16.87 -4.68
N VAL A 49 -2.77 16.73 -6.00
CA VAL A 49 -3.53 17.70 -6.80
C VAL A 49 -5.00 17.69 -6.39
N ALA A 50 -5.60 16.52 -6.17
CA ALA A 50 -6.98 16.40 -5.72
C ALA A 50 -7.18 17.04 -4.33
N GLU A 51 -6.27 16.82 -3.39
CA GLU A 51 -6.26 17.44 -2.07
C GLU A 51 -6.24 18.98 -2.13
N TYR A 52 -5.35 19.55 -2.96
CA TYR A 52 -5.32 21.00 -3.17
C TYR A 52 -6.58 21.54 -3.86
N ARG A 53 -7.19 20.76 -4.76
CA ARG A 53 -8.46 21.12 -5.41
C ARG A 53 -9.61 21.14 -4.39
N GLY A 54 -9.66 20.16 -3.48
CA GLY A 54 -10.62 20.14 -2.38
C GLY A 54 -10.49 21.36 -1.45
N LEU A 55 -9.25 21.66 -1.02
CA LEU A 55 -8.97 22.87 -0.24
C LEU A 55 -9.46 24.13 -0.95
N LEU A 56 -9.13 24.30 -2.23
CA LEU A 56 -9.49 25.47 -3.01
C LEU A 56 -11.01 25.61 -3.15
N ALA A 57 -11.72 24.52 -3.40
CA ALA A 57 -13.18 24.51 -3.49
C ALA A 57 -13.84 24.88 -2.16
N GLY A 58 -13.36 24.34 -1.04
CA GLY A 58 -13.87 24.68 0.29
C GLY A 58 -13.63 26.15 0.67
N LEU A 59 -12.43 26.70 0.39
CA LEU A 59 -12.14 28.12 0.63
C LEU A 59 -13.02 29.04 -0.23
N ARG A 60 -13.24 28.71 -1.51
CA ARG A 60 -14.14 29.48 -2.38
C ARG A 60 -15.58 29.44 -1.88
N ALA A 61 -16.06 28.26 -1.51
CA ALA A 61 -17.41 28.11 -0.97
C ALA A 61 -17.60 28.93 0.32
N ALA A 62 -16.61 28.95 1.21
CA ALA A 62 -16.64 29.78 2.42
C ALA A 62 -16.63 31.30 2.10
N HIS A 63 -15.78 31.73 1.15
CA HIS A 63 -15.72 33.10 0.67
C HIS A 63 -17.05 33.55 0.05
N ASP A 64 -17.69 32.69 -0.75
CA ASP A 64 -18.97 33.03 -1.40
C ASP A 64 -20.13 33.17 -0.40
N LEU A 65 -20.04 32.41 0.72
CA LEU A 65 -21.02 32.60 1.84
C LEU A 65 -20.81 33.88 2.63
N ASP A 66 -19.58 34.21 2.97
CA ASP A 66 -19.21 35.44 3.67
C ASP A 66 -17.72 35.79 3.48
N PRO A 67 -17.35 36.76 2.63
CA PRO A 67 -15.97 37.16 2.42
C PRO A 67 -15.24 37.73 3.66
N SER A 68 -15.99 38.08 4.70
CA SER A 68 -15.46 38.63 5.94
C SER A 68 -15.27 37.59 7.05
N ALA A 69 -15.72 36.37 6.84
CA ALA A 69 -15.65 35.31 7.83
C ALA A 69 -14.20 34.89 8.13
N THR A 70 -13.97 34.39 9.34
CA THR A 70 -12.77 33.59 9.65
C THR A 70 -13.02 32.16 9.31
N VAL A 71 -12.00 31.48 8.76
CA VAL A 71 -12.10 30.11 8.27
C VAL A 71 -11.07 29.23 8.95
N HIS A 72 -11.52 28.18 9.60
CA HIS A 72 -10.68 27.13 10.15
C HIS A 72 -10.71 25.91 9.22
N VAL A 73 -9.63 25.69 8.48
CA VAL A 73 -9.49 24.56 7.56
C VAL A 73 -9.01 23.34 8.32
N ARG A 74 -9.72 22.22 8.18
CA ARG A 74 -9.42 20.93 8.78
C ARG A 74 -9.23 19.88 7.67
N MET A 75 -8.08 19.26 7.59
CA MET A 75 -7.77 18.24 6.57
C MET A 75 -6.93 17.11 7.16
N ASP A 76 -7.09 15.91 6.63
CA ASP A 76 -6.24 14.75 6.94
C ASP A 76 -4.98 14.67 6.06
N SER A 77 -4.85 15.57 5.08
CA SER A 77 -3.64 15.76 4.29
C SER A 77 -2.59 16.58 5.05
N LYS A 78 -1.70 15.90 5.77
CA LYS A 78 -0.60 16.57 6.50
C LYS A 78 0.26 17.41 5.57
N LEU A 79 0.49 16.96 4.32
CA LEU A 79 1.29 17.68 3.34
C LEU A 79 0.67 19.05 3.04
N VAL A 80 -0.62 19.10 2.71
CA VAL A 80 -1.33 20.37 2.38
C VAL A 80 -1.36 21.29 3.58
N VAL A 81 -1.72 20.79 4.76
CA VAL A 81 -1.77 21.59 5.99
C VAL A 81 -0.40 22.19 6.33
N GLU A 82 0.68 21.42 6.29
CA GLU A 82 2.03 21.91 6.59
C GLU A 82 2.54 22.92 5.55
N GLN A 83 2.20 22.72 4.28
CA GLN A 83 2.55 23.64 3.20
C GLN A 83 1.77 24.96 3.28
N MET A 84 0.46 24.91 3.47
CA MET A 84 -0.38 26.11 3.55
C MET A 84 -0.16 26.91 4.83
N SER A 85 0.25 26.25 5.92
CA SER A 85 0.71 26.91 7.16
C SER A 85 2.12 27.53 7.05
N GLY A 86 2.81 27.37 5.90
CA GLY A 86 4.16 27.90 5.69
C GLY A 86 5.28 27.11 6.39
N ARG A 87 4.96 26.02 7.08
CA ARG A 87 5.97 25.20 7.77
C ARG A 87 6.79 24.35 6.80
N TRP A 88 6.20 23.92 5.66
CA TRP A 88 6.91 23.18 4.62
C TRP A 88 6.93 23.93 3.29
N LYS A 89 8.07 23.82 2.57
CA LYS A 89 8.22 24.41 1.23
C LYS A 89 7.50 23.59 0.18
N ILE A 90 6.76 24.23 -0.70
CA ILE A 90 6.12 23.62 -1.87
C ILE A 90 7.18 23.47 -2.97
N LYS A 91 7.61 22.24 -3.24
CA LYS A 91 8.64 21.94 -4.26
C LYS A 91 8.04 21.54 -5.60
N HIS A 92 6.92 20.80 -5.59
CA HIS A 92 6.32 20.23 -6.78
C HIS A 92 5.71 21.31 -7.68
N PRO A 93 5.97 21.31 -9.01
CA PRO A 93 5.49 22.34 -9.93
C PRO A 93 3.98 22.43 -10.01
N ASP A 94 3.26 21.30 -9.99
CA ASP A 94 1.79 21.27 -10.15
C ASP A 94 1.06 21.78 -8.90
N MET A 95 1.65 21.68 -7.71
CA MET A 95 1.05 22.15 -6.46
C MET A 95 1.28 23.64 -6.22
N LYS A 96 2.36 24.23 -6.74
CA LYS A 96 2.64 25.66 -6.57
C LYS A 96 1.52 26.59 -7.05
N PRO A 97 0.95 26.44 -8.25
CA PRO A 97 -0.13 27.29 -8.72
C PRO A 97 -1.39 27.11 -7.89
N LEU A 98 -1.73 25.88 -7.48
CA LEU A 98 -2.91 25.61 -6.66
C LEU A 98 -2.79 26.21 -5.27
N ALA A 99 -1.64 26.08 -4.62
CA ALA A 99 -1.39 26.71 -3.33
C ALA A 99 -1.41 28.24 -3.40
N ALA A 100 -0.84 28.83 -4.47
CA ALA A 100 -0.87 30.27 -4.68
C ALA A 100 -2.30 30.77 -4.96
N GLU A 101 -3.13 29.98 -5.60
CA GLU A 101 -4.54 30.28 -5.82
C GLU A 101 -5.33 30.19 -4.52
N ALA A 102 -5.16 29.14 -3.73
CA ALA A 102 -5.80 28.96 -2.44
C ALA A 102 -5.46 30.12 -1.45
N ALA A 103 -4.18 30.55 -1.44
CA ALA A 103 -3.74 31.67 -0.61
C ALA A 103 -4.30 33.04 -1.03
N ARG A 104 -4.94 33.15 -2.20
CA ARG A 104 -5.57 34.40 -2.68
C ARG A 104 -7.07 34.45 -2.45
N VAL A 105 -7.71 33.34 -2.10
CA VAL A 105 -9.18 33.29 -1.93
C VAL A 105 -9.61 34.15 -0.74
N LEU A 106 -8.90 34.03 0.37
CA LEU A 106 -9.14 34.80 1.59
C LEU A 106 -7.83 35.39 2.12
N PRO A 107 -7.87 36.52 2.83
CA PRO A 107 -6.69 37.07 3.50
C PRO A 107 -6.07 36.06 4.49
N ALA A 108 -4.74 35.98 4.53
CA ALA A 108 -4.04 35.02 5.38
C ALA A 108 -4.39 35.15 6.89
N ALA A 109 -4.79 36.35 7.34
CA ALA A 109 -5.20 36.56 8.70
C ALA A 109 -6.58 35.95 9.03
N GLN A 110 -7.37 35.61 8.03
CA GLN A 110 -8.69 35.00 8.19
C GLN A 110 -8.67 33.48 8.12
N VAL A 111 -7.54 32.83 7.72
CA VAL A 111 -7.48 31.39 7.49
C VAL A 111 -6.47 30.72 8.42
N THR A 112 -6.92 29.70 9.12
CA THR A 112 -6.07 28.83 9.93
C THR A 112 -6.16 27.39 9.40
N TYR A 113 -5.10 26.59 9.61
CA TYR A 113 -5.01 25.23 9.09
C TYR A 113 -4.70 24.25 10.23
N GLU A 114 -5.50 23.19 10.33
CA GLU A 114 -5.37 22.11 11.29
C GLU A 114 -5.30 20.76 10.56
N TRP A 115 -4.36 19.91 10.96
CA TRP A 115 -4.37 18.53 10.56
C TRP A 115 -5.25 17.72 11.50
N ILE A 116 -6.17 16.96 10.93
CA ILE A 116 -7.05 16.05 11.67
C ILE A 116 -6.83 14.60 11.20
N PRO A 117 -7.06 13.61 12.06
CA PRO A 117 -7.10 12.20 11.63
C PRO A 117 -8.23 11.98 10.61
N ARG A 118 -8.02 11.05 9.67
CA ARG A 118 -9.00 10.71 8.62
C ARG A 118 -10.39 10.35 9.18
N GLU A 119 -10.41 9.72 10.35
CA GLU A 119 -11.67 9.38 11.04
C GLU A 119 -12.52 10.60 11.40
N GLN A 120 -11.93 11.77 11.43
CA GLN A 120 -12.61 13.04 11.67
C GLN A 120 -12.93 13.81 10.38
N ASN A 121 -12.44 13.37 9.20
CA ASN A 121 -12.68 13.99 7.89
C ASN A 121 -13.67 13.19 7.02
N LYS A 122 -14.58 12.44 7.64
CA LYS A 122 -15.45 11.47 6.95
C LYS A 122 -16.42 12.09 5.96
N HIS A 123 -16.90 13.29 6.23
CA HIS A 123 -17.85 13.95 5.36
C HIS A 123 -17.19 14.32 4.03
N ALA A 124 -16.04 15.00 4.07
CA ALA A 124 -15.28 15.35 2.88
C ALA A 124 -14.75 14.11 2.12
N ASP A 125 -14.28 13.06 2.83
CA ASP A 125 -13.86 11.79 2.21
C ASP A 125 -14.98 11.13 1.40
N ARG A 126 -16.23 11.15 1.92
CA ARG A 126 -17.37 10.58 1.19
C ARG A 126 -17.76 11.41 -0.02
N LEU A 127 -17.75 12.72 0.09
CA LEU A 127 -17.98 13.61 -1.07
C LEU A 127 -16.96 13.37 -2.19
N ALA A 128 -15.68 13.22 -1.84
CA ALA A 128 -14.64 12.88 -2.81
C ALA A 128 -14.90 11.53 -3.50
N ASN A 129 -15.34 10.53 -2.73
CA ASN A 129 -15.69 9.22 -3.26
C ASN A 129 -16.94 9.26 -4.15
N GLU A 130 -18.00 9.98 -3.75
CA GLU A 130 -19.21 10.19 -4.58
C GLU A 130 -18.86 10.86 -5.91
N ALA A 131 -17.98 11.88 -5.88
CA ALA A 131 -17.53 12.55 -7.10
C ALA A 131 -16.77 11.61 -8.04
N MET A 132 -15.87 10.78 -7.52
CA MET A 132 -15.15 9.78 -8.31
C MET A 132 -16.09 8.73 -8.88
N ASP A 133 -17.11 8.31 -8.14
CA ASP A 133 -18.10 7.33 -8.61
C ASP A 133 -19.03 7.90 -9.67
N ALA A 134 -19.47 9.16 -9.53
CA ALA A 134 -20.21 9.87 -10.57
C ALA A 134 -19.38 10.00 -11.85
N GLY A 135 -18.12 10.44 -11.73
CA GLY A 135 -17.22 10.56 -12.88
C GLY A 135 -16.96 9.23 -13.61
N LYS A 136 -16.87 8.10 -12.88
CA LYS A 136 -16.78 6.77 -13.48
C LYS A 136 -18.00 6.39 -14.32
N ARG A 137 -19.17 6.91 -13.97
CA ARG A 137 -20.42 6.72 -14.74
C ARG A 137 -20.60 7.76 -15.85
N GLY A 138 -19.66 8.72 -15.99
CA GLY A 138 -19.78 9.85 -16.94
C GLY A 138 -20.77 10.92 -16.49
N GLU A 139 -21.10 10.96 -15.18
CA GLU A 139 -22.02 11.90 -14.57
C GLU A 139 -21.25 12.99 -13.80
N GLN A 140 -21.88 14.14 -13.60
CA GLN A 140 -21.38 15.14 -12.65
C GLN A 140 -22.00 14.90 -11.28
N TRP A 141 -21.20 15.10 -10.23
CA TRP A 141 -21.70 15.06 -8.86
C TRP A 141 -22.72 16.20 -8.63
N SER A 142 -23.72 15.94 -7.80
CA SER A 142 -24.75 16.91 -7.45
C SER A 142 -25.11 16.79 -5.96
N ALA A 143 -25.09 17.92 -5.25
CA ALA A 143 -25.46 17.97 -3.83
C ALA A 143 -26.90 17.48 -3.58
N ALA A 144 -27.79 17.61 -4.55
CA ALA A 144 -29.20 17.18 -4.42
C ALA A 144 -29.39 15.67 -4.25
N VAL A 145 -28.40 14.86 -4.63
CA VAL A 145 -28.43 13.39 -4.52
C VAL A 145 -27.34 12.85 -3.60
N SER A 146 -26.55 13.73 -2.96
CA SER A 146 -25.51 13.34 -2.02
C SER A 146 -26.09 12.69 -0.76
N MET A 147 -25.45 11.64 -0.29
CA MET A 147 -25.75 10.96 0.97
C MET A 147 -24.61 11.10 2.00
N ALA A 148 -23.60 11.90 1.67
CA ALA A 148 -22.35 11.97 2.42
C ALA A 148 -22.54 12.41 3.88
N GLU A 149 -23.40 13.39 4.13
CA GLU A 149 -23.73 13.87 5.48
C GLU A 149 -24.49 12.81 6.29
N LEU A 150 -25.52 12.19 5.72
CA LEU A 150 -26.31 11.16 6.38
C LEU A 150 -25.47 9.96 6.79
N ASP A 151 -24.60 9.52 5.92
CA ASP A 151 -23.67 8.41 6.18
C ASP A 151 -22.61 8.78 7.23
N ALA A 152 -22.15 10.03 7.28
CA ALA A 152 -21.24 10.50 8.30
C ALA A 152 -21.89 10.45 9.69
N GLY A 153 -23.12 10.93 9.82
CA GLY A 153 -23.88 10.95 11.08
C GLY A 153 -24.38 9.58 11.55
N ALA A 154 -24.63 8.62 10.65
CA ALA A 154 -25.09 7.27 11.00
C ALA A 154 -24.06 6.46 11.78
N LYS A 155 -22.77 6.63 11.47
CA LYS A 155 -21.66 5.94 12.17
C LYS A 155 -21.34 6.54 13.54
N GLU A 156 -21.65 7.79 13.80
CA GLU A 156 -21.47 8.41 15.12
C GLU A 156 -22.51 7.95 16.15
N ARG A 157 -23.74 7.67 15.72
CA ARG A 157 -24.82 7.20 16.62
C ARG A 157 -24.69 5.75 17.07
N THR A 158 -23.80 4.96 16.48
CA THR A 158 -23.55 3.55 16.84
C THR A 158 -22.35 3.32 17.76
N ALA A 159 -21.66 4.38 18.19
CA ALA A 159 -20.61 4.26 19.21
C ALA A 159 -21.25 4.11 20.60
N PRO A 160 -20.97 3.02 21.36
CA PRO A 160 -21.56 2.85 22.69
C PRO A 160 -20.99 3.90 23.64
N ALA A 161 -21.87 4.62 24.32
CA ALA A 161 -21.53 5.57 25.37
C ALA A 161 -20.72 4.89 26.48
N ALA A 162 -19.58 5.47 26.84
CA ALA A 162 -18.75 5.01 27.93
C ALA A 162 -19.52 5.03 29.25
N PRO A 163 -19.46 3.98 30.09
CA PRO A 163 -20.19 3.96 31.34
C PRO A 163 -19.56 4.92 32.36
N ARG A 164 -20.41 5.77 32.94
CA ARG A 164 -20.07 6.65 34.07
C ARG A 164 -19.64 5.82 35.27
N LYS A 165 -18.51 6.15 35.88
CA LYS A 165 -18.01 5.56 37.12
C LYS A 165 -18.99 5.84 38.28
N GLY A 166 -19.66 4.79 38.75
CA GLY A 166 -20.30 4.74 40.05
C GLY A 166 -19.35 4.11 41.06
N ARG A 167 -19.18 4.78 42.17
CA ARG A 167 -18.39 4.37 43.36
C ARG A 167 -19.24 3.41 44.18
N GLY A 168 -18.70 2.22 44.55
CA GLY A 168 -19.40 1.31 45.46
C GLY A 168 -18.59 0.05 45.76
N GLU A 169 -18.02 0.04 46.91
CA GLU A 169 -17.71 -1.03 47.89
C GLU A 169 -17.13 -2.38 47.48
N LEU A 170 -15.98 -2.64 48.10
CA LEU A 170 -15.26 -3.91 48.27
C LEU A 170 -16.12 -5.01 48.94
N ARG A 171 -16.17 -6.19 48.32
CA ARG A 171 -16.38 -7.44 49.04
C ARG A 171 -15.40 -8.49 48.54
N ASP A 172 -14.61 -9.00 49.48
CA ASP A 172 -13.72 -10.15 49.42
C ASP A 172 -14.43 -11.42 48.93
N GLN A 173 -13.84 -12.09 47.92
CA GLN A 173 -13.99 -13.54 47.74
C GLN A 173 -12.68 -14.17 47.24
N PRO A 174 -12.35 -15.41 47.66
CA PRO A 174 -11.04 -15.99 47.45
C PRO A 174 -10.82 -16.52 46.00
N PRO A 175 -9.55 -16.75 45.62
CA PRO A 175 -9.21 -17.10 44.22
C PRO A 175 -9.61 -18.54 43.88
N ARG A 176 -10.36 -18.70 42.80
CA ARG A 176 -10.56 -20.01 42.15
C ARG A 176 -9.40 -20.28 41.21
N THR A 177 -8.57 -21.25 41.56
CA THR A 177 -7.58 -21.86 40.67
C THR A 177 -8.29 -22.64 39.57
N GLY A 178 -8.42 -22.03 38.41
CA GLY A 178 -8.84 -22.69 37.17
C GLY A 178 -7.62 -22.96 36.30
N THR A 179 -7.32 -24.21 36.05
CA THR A 179 -6.27 -24.69 35.14
C THR A 179 -6.68 -24.31 33.72
N VAL A 180 -6.01 -23.30 33.13
CA VAL A 180 -6.20 -22.94 31.73
C VAL A 180 -5.49 -23.97 30.88
N THR A 181 -6.22 -24.72 30.06
CA THR A 181 -5.69 -25.73 29.16
C THR A 181 -4.96 -25.07 27.98
N THR A 182 -3.95 -25.74 27.46
CA THR A 182 -3.09 -25.24 26.34
C THR A 182 -3.89 -24.88 25.08
N ALA A 183 -5.07 -25.48 24.88
CA ALA A 183 -5.96 -25.22 23.76
C ALA A 183 -6.58 -23.80 23.79
N ASP A 184 -6.85 -23.24 24.97
CA ASP A 184 -7.46 -21.91 25.11
C ASP A 184 -6.46 -20.77 24.83
N ARG A 185 -5.16 -21.01 25.07
CA ARG A 185 -4.10 -20.03 24.72
C ARG A 185 -3.88 -19.94 23.21
N THR A 186 -3.90 -21.08 22.51
CA THR A 186 -3.70 -21.13 21.07
C THR A 186 -4.81 -20.41 20.30
N THR A 187 -6.07 -20.51 20.76
CA THR A 187 -7.21 -19.82 20.15
C THR A 187 -7.24 -18.33 20.45
N ALA A 188 -6.76 -17.90 21.61
CA ALA A 188 -6.64 -16.48 21.94
C ALA A 188 -5.51 -15.81 21.17
N ASP A 189 -4.37 -16.48 21.01
CA ASP A 189 -3.21 -16.00 20.27
C ASP A 189 -3.48 -15.96 18.75
N THR A 190 -4.23 -16.93 18.21
CA THR A 190 -4.66 -16.91 16.80
C THR A 190 -5.67 -15.78 16.53
N ARG A 191 -6.58 -15.49 17.45
CA ARG A 191 -7.49 -14.34 17.35
C ARG A 191 -6.78 -13.00 17.51
N ALA A 192 -5.77 -12.92 18.37
CA ALA A 192 -4.93 -11.73 18.51
C ALA A 192 -4.07 -11.50 17.25
N ALA A 193 -3.46 -12.55 16.71
CA ALA A 193 -2.70 -12.50 15.46
C ALA A 193 -3.59 -12.14 14.25
N SER A 194 -4.81 -12.65 14.18
CA SER A 194 -5.79 -12.27 13.14
C SER A 194 -6.21 -10.80 13.25
N ARG A 195 -6.30 -10.23 14.47
CA ARG A 195 -6.62 -8.82 14.67
C ARG A 195 -5.46 -7.88 14.34
N VAL A 196 -4.22 -8.32 14.53
CA VAL A 196 -3.01 -7.56 14.15
C VAL A 196 -2.76 -7.62 12.63
N ALA A 197 -3.25 -8.68 11.97
CA ALA A 197 -3.13 -8.84 10.52
C ALA A 197 -4.19 -8.07 9.72
N THR A 198 -5.16 -7.42 10.37
CA THR A 198 -6.14 -6.57 9.67
C THR A 198 -5.58 -5.14 9.66
N PRO A 199 -5.04 -4.65 8.53
CA PRO A 199 -4.60 -3.26 8.45
C PRO A 199 -5.82 -2.36 8.57
N GLY A 200 -5.86 -1.50 9.56
CA GLY A 200 -6.95 -0.54 9.77
C GLY A 200 -7.03 0.59 8.73
N TRP A 201 -6.46 0.39 7.53
CA TRP A 201 -6.26 1.46 6.55
C TRP A 201 -6.88 1.23 5.18
N SER A 202 -7.23 0.01 4.79
CA SER A 202 -7.55 -0.29 3.40
C SER A 202 -8.66 -1.30 3.18
N SER A 203 -9.38 -1.71 4.19
CA SER A 203 -10.54 -2.54 3.97
C SER A 203 -11.79 -1.69 3.95
N ALA A 204 -12.16 -1.17 2.78
CA ALA A 204 -13.57 -0.96 2.51
C ALA A 204 -14.28 -2.29 2.80
N PRO A 205 -15.42 -2.28 3.51
CA PRO A 205 -16.08 -3.50 4.00
C PRO A 205 -16.44 -4.53 2.93
N ASP A 206 -16.45 -4.13 1.65
CA ASP A 206 -16.99 -4.92 0.54
C ASP A 206 -15.95 -5.46 -0.45
N LEU A 207 -14.63 -5.29 -0.20
CA LEU A 207 -13.59 -5.74 -1.13
C LEU A 207 -13.32 -7.25 -1.11
N GLY A 208 -14.02 -7.99 -0.26
CA GLY A 208 -13.75 -9.40 -0.07
C GLY A 208 -12.39 -9.68 0.59
N ALA A 209 -12.10 -10.95 0.86
CA ALA A 209 -10.82 -11.36 1.37
C ALA A 209 -9.76 -11.28 0.26
N PRO A 210 -8.61 -10.59 0.46
CA PRO A 210 -7.59 -10.47 -0.57
C PRO A 210 -6.87 -11.79 -0.82
N ALA A 211 -6.33 -11.97 -2.03
CA ALA A 211 -5.25 -12.92 -2.25
C ALA A 211 -3.97 -12.35 -1.62
N THR A 212 -3.44 -13.02 -0.60
CA THR A 212 -2.22 -12.56 0.08
C THR A 212 -1.03 -13.37 -0.43
N PHE A 213 -0.10 -12.72 -1.11
CA PHE A 213 1.13 -13.34 -1.58
C PHE A 213 2.26 -13.06 -0.60
N VAL A 214 2.75 -14.12 0.04
CA VAL A 214 4.00 -14.10 0.80
C VAL A 214 5.11 -14.45 -0.20
N LEU A 215 6.02 -13.51 -0.43
CA LEU A 215 7.08 -13.60 -1.42
C LEU A 215 8.38 -13.97 -0.70
N LEU A 216 8.92 -15.14 -0.98
CA LEU A 216 10.18 -15.60 -0.43
C LEU A 216 11.24 -15.62 -1.54
N ARG A 217 12.29 -14.81 -1.40
CA ARG A 217 13.46 -14.94 -2.24
C ARG A 217 14.18 -16.26 -1.91
N HIS A 218 14.65 -16.98 -2.91
CA HIS A 218 15.47 -18.18 -2.71
C HIS A 218 16.66 -17.92 -1.77
N GLY A 219 17.12 -18.92 -1.08
CA GLY A 219 18.33 -18.87 -0.26
C GLY A 219 19.59 -18.56 -1.09
N GLU A 220 20.70 -18.28 -0.42
CA GLU A 220 21.97 -17.97 -1.05
C GLU A 220 22.43 -19.09 -1.99
N THR A 221 23.01 -18.69 -3.14
CA THR A 221 23.75 -19.55 -4.07
C THR A 221 25.23 -19.15 -4.06
N PRO A 222 26.16 -19.93 -4.65
CA PRO A 222 27.56 -19.52 -4.79
C PRO A 222 27.77 -18.18 -5.53
N LEU A 223 26.81 -17.76 -6.35
CA LEU A 223 26.87 -16.49 -7.10
C LEU A 223 26.40 -15.28 -6.27
N THR A 224 25.58 -15.50 -5.23
CA THR A 224 24.99 -14.43 -4.43
C THR A 224 26.02 -13.55 -3.71
N PRO A 225 27.03 -14.09 -2.99
CA PRO A 225 28.05 -13.26 -2.35
C PRO A 225 28.92 -12.50 -3.35
N GLN A 226 29.08 -13.03 -4.56
CA GLN A 226 29.84 -12.44 -5.65
C GLN A 226 29.06 -11.32 -6.37
N LYS A 227 27.79 -11.13 -6.06
CA LYS A 227 26.89 -10.15 -6.71
C LYS A 227 26.86 -10.32 -8.25
N ARG A 228 26.84 -11.56 -8.72
CA ARG A 228 26.76 -11.89 -10.14
C ARG A 228 25.31 -11.96 -10.61
N PHE A 229 25.06 -11.57 -11.83
CA PHE A 229 23.77 -11.80 -12.49
C PHE A 229 23.50 -13.30 -12.56
N SER A 230 22.32 -13.70 -12.14
CA SER A 230 21.89 -15.10 -12.12
C SER A 230 20.40 -15.15 -12.46
N GLY A 231 20.13 -15.05 -13.74
CA GLY A 231 18.78 -15.04 -14.32
C GLY A 231 18.25 -16.42 -14.62
N SER A 232 17.44 -16.50 -15.66
CA SER A 232 16.83 -17.74 -16.17
C SER A 232 17.48 -18.27 -17.44
N GLY A 233 18.34 -17.48 -18.11
CA GLY A 233 19.01 -17.86 -19.36
C GLY A 233 20.37 -18.49 -19.17
N GLY A 234 20.98 -18.36 -17.99
CA GLY A 234 22.35 -18.87 -17.71
C GLY A 234 22.39 -20.18 -16.94
N THR A 235 23.42 -20.28 -16.09
CA THR A 235 23.56 -21.46 -15.20
C THR A 235 22.45 -21.43 -14.14
N ASP A 236 21.95 -22.62 -13.77
CA ASP A 236 20.95 -22.79 -12.71
C ASP A 236 21.62 -23.34 -11.43
N PRO A 237 22.24 -22.47 -10.61
CA PRO A 237 22.97 -22.88 -9.43
C PRO A 237 22.08 -23.44 -8.34
N GLU A 238 22.56 -24.46 -7.64
CA GLU A 238 21.97 -24.93 -6.39
C GLU A 238 22.18 -23.91 -5.23
N LEU A 239 21.46 -24.12 -4.14
CA LEU A 239 21.72 -23.41 -2.90
C LEU A 239 23.11 -23.74 -2.33
N SER A 240 23.80 -22.74 -1.83
CA SER A 240 25.00 -22.95 -1.01
C SER A 240 24.62 -23.59 0.34
N PRO A 241 25.59 -24.11 1.13
CA PRO A 241 25.30 -24.58 2.49
C PRO A 241 24.59 -23.52 3.34
N VAL A 242 25.00 -22.26 3.24
CA VAL A 242 24.34 -21.12 3.91
C VAL A 242 22.91 -20.93 3.39
N GLY A 243 22.70 -21.04 2.07
CA GLY A 243 21.36 -20.92 1.49
C GLY A 243 20.40 -22.01 1.94
N ARG A 244 20.89 -23.24 2.15
CA ARG A 244 20.08 -24.35 2.70
C ARG A 244 19.67 -24.05 4.15
N GLU A 245 20.60 -23.55 4.97
CA GLU A 245 20.28 -23.12 6.34
C GLU A 245 19.26 -21.97 6.35
N GLN A 246 19.44 -20.97 5.49
CA GLN A 246 18.49 -19.87 5.35
C GLN A 246 17.09 -20.37 4.95
N ALA A 247 16.99 -21.34 4.05
CA ALA A 247 15.72 -21.95 3.64
C ALA A 247 15.04 -22.67 4.82
N GLN A 248 15.80 -23.39 5.65
CA GLN A 248 15.27 -24.04 6.86
C GLN A 248 14.75 -23.03 7.89
N ARG A 249 15.51 -21.94 8.14
CA ARG A 249 15.07 -20.86 9.06
C ARG A 249 13.80 -20.17 8.56
N ALA A 250 13.69 -19.92 7.25
CA ALA A 250 12.48 -19.38 6.64
C ALA A 250 11.29 -20.36 6.81
N ALA A 251 11.52 -21.66 6.60
CA ALA A 251 10.51 -22.70 6.80
C ALA A 251 9.98 -22.73 8.25
N GLU A 252 10.87 -22.65 9.24
CA GLU A 252 10.48 -22.58 10.66
C GLU A 252 9.68 -21.32 10.98
N ALA A 253 10.09 -20.16 10.43
CA ALA A 253 9.38 -18.91 10.64
C ALA A 253 7.98 -18.94 10.04
N LEU A 254 7.82 -19.49 8.84
CA LEU A 254 6.53 -19.66 8.17
C LEU A 254 5.65 -20.67 8.91
N ALA A 255 6.22 -21.77 9.42
CA ALA A 255 5.50 -22.75 10.23
C ALA A 255 4.96 -22.14 11.54
N ARG A 256 5.76 -21.31 12.23
CA ARG A 256 5.29 -20.60 13.44
C ARG A 256 4.14 -19.64 13.16
N ARG A 257 4.09 -19.05 11.94
CA ARG A 257 2.98 -18.17 11.53
C ARG A 257 1.71 -18.94 11.21
N GLY A 258 1.84 -20.15 10.65
CA GLY A 258 0.72 -21.05 10.36
C GLY A 258 -0.32 -20.49 9.36
N THR A 259 0.07 -19.56 8.48
CA THR A 259 -0.87 -18.87 7.59
C THR A 259 -0.78 -19.30 6.14
N ILE A 260 0.27 -20.04 5.75
CA ILE A 260 0.48 -20.48 4.37
C ILE A 260 -0.43 -21.66 4.05
N GLU A 261 -1.20 -21.53 2.97
CA GLU A 261 -2.16 -22.54 2.52
C GLU A 261 -1.73 -23.25 1.23
N THR A 262 -0.82 -22.64 0.46
CA THR A 262 -0.34 -23.16 -0.82
C THR A 262 1.07 -22.65 -1.09
N ILE A 263 1.90 -23.47 -1.72
CA ILE A 263 3.28 -23.11 -2.11
C ILE A 263 3.41 -23.19 -3.64
N LEU A 264 3.78 -22.07 -4.24
CA LEU A 264 4.18 -21.98 -5.64
C LEU A 264 5.67 -21.64 -5.71
N ALA A 265 6.39 -22.25 -6.63
CA ALA A 265 7.82 -22.01 -6.82
C ALA A 265 8.14 -21.73 -8.29
N SER A 266 9.08 -20.83 -8.54
CA SER A 266 9.75 -20.71 -9.81
C SER A 266 10.41 -22.06 -10.21
N PRO A 267 10.53 -22.38 -11.51
CA PRO A 267 11.09 -23.64 -11.98
C PRO A 267 12.58 -23.82 -11.67
N LEU A 268 13.32 -22.74 -11.32
CA LEU A 268 14.76 -22.79 -11.14
C LEU A 268 15.17 -23.57 -9.88
N THR A 269 16.30 -24.28 -9.95
CA THR A 269 16.77 -25.21 -8.92
C THR A 269 16.82 -24.57 -7.52
N ARG A 270 17.40 -23.37 -7.39
CA ARG A 270 17.53 -22.64 -6.13
C ARG A 270 16.19 -22.32 -5.46
N THR A 271 15.16 -22.01 -6.24
CA THR A 271 13.80 -21.77 -5.73
C THR A 271 13.10 -23.05 -5.36
N ARG A 272 13.26 -24.10 -6.16
CA ARG A 272 12.71 -25.43 -5.85
C ARG A 272 13.30 -26.01 -4.57
N GLN A 273 14.62 -25.88 -4.37
CA GLN A 273 15.27 -26.32 -3.13
C GLN A 273 14.81 -25.51 -1.91
N THR A 274 14.64 -24.18 -2.06
CA THR A 274 14.09 -23.34 -0.99
C THR A 274 12.63 -23.72 -0.67
N ALA A 275 11.81 -23.93 -1.71
CA ALA A 275 10.42 -24.32 -1.56
C ALA A 275 10.27 -25.72 -0.94
N ALA A 276 11.14 -26.66 -1.28
CA ALA A 276 11.13 -28.01 -0.74
C ALA A 276 11.36 -28.01 0.79
N ALA A 277 12.28 -27.21 1.30
CA ALA A 277 12.50 -27.05 2.75
C ALA A 277 11.25 -26.52 3.47
N VAL A 278 10.55 -25.56 2.85
CA VAL A 278 9.29 -25.03 3.41
C VAL A 278 8.17 -26.07 3.33
N ALA A 279 8.05 -26.74 2.19
CA ALA A 279 7.03 -27.76 1.95
C ALA A 279 7.13 -28.92 2.95
N GLU A 280 8.34 -29.44 3.16
CA GLU A 280 8.61 -30.47 4.17
C GLU A 280 8.16 -30.03 5.58
N ARG A 281 8.44 -28.79 5.96
CA ARG A 281 8.12 -28.27 7.30
C ARG A 281 6.64 -27.97 7.49
N LEU A 282 5.92 -27.59 6.43
CA LEU A 282 4.49 -27.27 6.47
C LEU A 282 3.59 -28.46 6.12
N GLY A 283 4.11 -29.54 5.56
CA GLY A 283 3.31 -30.65 5.04
C GLY A 283 2.48 -30.27 3.82
N LEU A 284 2.98 -29.39 2.96
CA LEU A 284 2.29 -28.91 1.77
C LEU A 284 3.04 -29.31 0.49
N ASP A 285 2.32 -29.47 -0.62
CA ASP A 285 2.91 -29.71 -1.92
C ASP A 285 3.40 -28.42 -2.58
N VAL A 286 4.43 -28.55 -3.43
CA VAL A 286 4.96 -27.45 -4.24
C VAL A 286 4.44 -27.55 -5.66
N THR A 287 3.78 -26.50 -6.14
CA THR A 287 3.39 -26.34 -7.54
C THR A 287 4.38 -25.42 -8.25
N ILE A 288 4.79 -25.77 -9.46
CA ILE A 288 5.68 -24.92 -10.27
C ILE A 288 4.86 -23.87 -11.01
N GLU A 289 5.33 -22.62 -10.94
CA GLU A 289 4.73 -21.47 -11.63
C GLU A 289 5.83 -20.81 -12.51
N GLU A 290 5.74 -21.01 -13.81
CA GLU A 290 6.68 -20.50 -14.81
C GLU A 290 6.71 -18.96 -14.84
N GLY A 291 5.57 -18.34 -14.57
CA GLY A 291 5.43 -16.89 -14.62
C GLY A 291 6.24 -16.12 -13.58
N ILE A 292 6.77 -16.79 -12.54
CA ILE A 292 7.58 -16.15 -11.49
C ILE A 292 9.09 -16.50 -11.58
N LYS A 293 9.58 -16.95 -12.74
CA LYS A 293 11.03 -17.15 -12.96
C LYS A 293 11.78 -15.80 -12.93
N GLU A 294 13.09 -15.85 -12.71
CA GLU A 294 13.94 -14.65 -12.76
C GLU A 294 14.01 -14.09 -14.19
N THR A 295 14.29 -12.81 -14.32
CA THR A 295 14.63 -12.16 -15.59
C THR A 295 15.80 -12.86 -16.26
N ASP A 296 15.75 -13.03 -17.57
CA ASP A 296 16.89 -13.49 -18.37
C ASP A 296 17.83 -12.31 -18.63
N PHE A 297 19.08 -12.41 -18.21
CA PHE A 297 20.04 -11.31 -18.36
C PHE A 297 20.96 -11.47 -19.60
N GLY A 298 20.65 -12.39 -20.52
CA GLY A 298 21.42 -12.61 -21.75
C GLY A 298 22.91 -12.82 -21.50
N ASP A 299 23.79 -12.13 -22.23
CA ASP A 299 25.26 -12.24 -22.11
C ASP A 299 25.80 -11.74 -20.75
N TRP A 300 24.98 -11.12 -19.91
CA TRP A 300 25.41 -10.67 -18.58
C TRP A 300 25.35 -11.77 -17.52
N GLU A 301 24.76 -12.91 -17.86
CA GLU A 301 24.68 -14.07 -16.96
C GLU A 301 26.08 -14.48 -16.44
N GLY A 302 26.20 -14.62 -15.13
CA GLY A 302 27.44 -14.95 -14.45
C GLY A 302 28.44 -13.80 -14.29
N LEU A 303 28.18 -12.60 -14.86
CA LEU A 303 29.01 -11.41 -14.69
C LEU A 303 28.58 -10.60 -13.46
N THR A 304 29.50 -9.85 -12.91
CA THR A 304 29.22 -8.79 -11.93
C THR A 304 28.81 -7.51 -12.64
N PHE A 305 28.20 -6.57 -11.92
CA PHE A 305 27.88 -5.24 -12.45
C PHE A 305 29.12 -4.47 -12.96
N GLY A 306 30.28 -4.69 -12.31
CA GLY A 306 31.57 -4.11 -12.75
C GLY A 306 32.04 -4.71 -14.07
N GLU A 307 32.01 -6.04 -14.19
CA GLU A 307 32.39 -6.75 -15.44
C GLU A 307 31.46 -6.38 -16.61
N VAL A 308 30.15 -6.21 -16.36
CA VAL A 308 29.22 -5.73 -17.39
C VAL A 308 29.57 -4.31 -17.82
N ARG A 309 29.86 -3.41 -16.86
CA ARG A 309 30.27 -2.02 -17.16
C ARG A 309 31.55 -1.95 -18.00
N GLU A 310 32.49 -2.84 -17.78
CA GLU A 310 33.75 -2.91 -18.53
C GLU A 310 33.54 -3.46 -19.95
N ARG A 311 32.66 -4.46 -20.10
CA ARG A 311 32.46 -5.15 -21.38
C ARG A 311 31.40 -4.51 -22.25
N TYR A 312 30.32 -4.00 -21.64
CA TYR A 312 29.11 -3.51 -22.30
C TYR A 312 28.63 -2.16 -21.73
N PRO A 313 29.49 -1.10 -21.72
CA PRO A 313 29.20 0.15 -21.03
C PRO A 313 27.96 0.87 -21.58
N ASP A 314 27.78 0.86 -22.90
CA ASP A 314 26.67 1.57 -23.58
C ASP A 314 25.35 0.84 -23.34
N ASP A 315 25.32 -0.49 -23.44
CA ASP A 315 24.14 -1.29 -23.20
C ASP A 315 23.71 -1.18 -21.72
N LEU A 316 24.66 -1.23 -20.78
CA LEU A 316 24.36 -1.03 -19.37
C LEU A 316 23.79 0.37 -19.09
N THR A 317 24.34 1.39 -19.72
CA THR A 317 23.84 2.77 -19.56
C THR A 317 22.41 2.90 -20.08
N THR A 318 22.12 2.31 -21.23
CA THR A 318 20.79 2.29 -21.84
C THR A 318 19.80 1.52 -20.95
N TRP A 319 20.19 0.33 -20.49
CA TRP A 319 19.35 -0.53 -19.64
C TRP A 319 19.01 0.13 -18.28
N LEU A 320 19.93 0.91 -17.70
CA LEU A 320 19.69 1.65 -16.47
C LEU A 320 18.73 2.83 -16.67
N ALA A 321 18.71 3.42 -17.88
CA ALA A 321 17.90 4.57 -18.20
C ALA A 321 16.49 4.19 -18.70
N ASP A 322 16.39 3.09 -19.46
CA ASP A 322 15.17 2.64 -20.13
C ASP A 322 14.80 1.20 -19.73
N PRO A 323 13.70 1.01 -18.99
CA PRO A 323 13.23 -0.33 -18.59
C PRO A 323 12.83 -1.25 -19.76
N SER A 324 12.64 -0.71 -20.97
CA SER A 324 12.35 -1.51 -22.18
C SER A 324 13.60 -1.98 -22.90
N ALA A 325 14.79 -1.52 -22.49
CA ALA A 325 16.04 -1.97 -23.03
C ALA A 325 16.36 -3.41 -22.59
N HIS A 326 16.85 -4.20 -23.54
CA HIS A 326 17.32 -5.56 -23.30
C HIS A 326 18.79 -5.56 -22.85
N PRO A 327 19.22 -6.52 -22.03
CA PRO A 327 20.64 -6.78 -21.83
C PRO A 327 21.31 -7.23 -23.13
N THR A 328 22.64 -7.07 -23.21
CA THR A 328 23.42 -7.54 -24.37
C THR A 328 23.16 -9.02 -24.66
N GLY A 329 23.11 -9.39 -25.92
CA GLY A 329 22.88 -10.78 -26.35
C GLY A 329 21.43 -11.23 -26.31
N GLY A 330 20.49 -10.32 -26.03
CA GLY A 330 19.08 -10.63 -25.87
C GLY A 330 18.70 -10.76 -24.39
N GLY A 331 17.79 -11.66 -24.06
CA GLY A 331 17.25 -11.78 -22.71
C GLY A 331 15.97 -10.95 -22.55
N GLU A 332 15.55 -10.73 -21.32
CA GLU A 332 14.27 -10.11 -20.98
C GLU A 332 14.49 -8.67 -20.47
N SER A 333 13.79 -7.70 -21.02
CA SER A 333 13.75 -6.34 -20.46
C SER A 333 12.95 -6.31 -19.15
N PHE A 334 13.11 -5.26 -18.34
CA PHE A 334 12.26 -5.10 -17.15
C PHE A 334 10.78 -4.83 -17.49
N ALA A 335 10.51 -4.23 -18.65
CA ALA A 335 9.14 -4.05 -19.12
C ALA A 335 8.47 -5.41 -19.42
N GLU A 336 9.15 -6.31 -20.15
CA GLU A 336 8.65 -7.65 -20.43
C GLU A 336 8.50 -8.48 -19.16
N THR A 337 9.50 -8.42 -18.25
CA THR A 337 9.36 -9.03 -16.91
C THR A 337 8.13 -8.52 -16.19
N ALA A 338 7.87 -7.22 -16.22
CA ALA A 338 6.70 -6.62 -15.54
C ALA A 338 5.38 -7.07 -16.18
N GLU A 339 5.30 -7.17 -17.49
CA GLU A 339 4.13 -7.71 -18.19
C GLU A 339 3.87 -9.18 -17.81
N ARG A 340 4.89 -10.00 -17.80
CA ARG A 340 4.81 -11.41 -17.39
C ARG A 340 4.36 -11.54 -15.92
N ILE A 341 4.93 -10.75 -15.02
CA ILE A 341 4.56 -10.76 -13.61
C ILE A 341 3.14 -10.21 -13.40
N ALA A 342 2.72 -9.18 -14.13
CA ALA A 342 1.36 -8.66 -14.07
C ALA A 342 0.33 -9.71 -14.51
N ALA A 343 0.55 -10.38 -15.64
CA ALA A 343 -0.31 -11.46 -16.10
C ALA A 343 -0.36 -12.64 -15.11
N THR A 344 0.79 -13.00 -14.52
CA THR A 344 0.87 -14.04 -13.49
C THR A 344 0.13 -13.62 -12.22
N ARG A 345 0.32 -12.40 -11.75
CA ARG A 345 -0.42 -11.83 -10.60
C ARG A 345 -1.92 -11.96 -10.80
N ASP A 346 -2.45 -11.54 -11.95
CA ASP A 346 -3.89 -11.54 -12.23
C ASP A 346 -4.45 -12.97 -12.24
N LYS A 347 -3.72 -13.90 -12.86
CA LYS A 347 -4.02 -15.35 -12.82
C LYS A 347 -4.07 -15.86 -11.37
N LEU A 348 -3.08 -15.50 -10.54
CA LEU A 348 -2.99 -15.97 -9.16
C LEU A 348 -4.04 -15.32 -8.26
N ILE A 349 -4.38 -14.04 -8.45
CA ILE A 349 -5.48 -13.37 -7.73
C ILE A 349 -6.79 -14.11 -7.99
N ALA A 350 -7.09 -14.45 -9.25
CA ALA A 350 -8.30 -15.17 -9.61
C ALA A 350 -8.35 -16.60 -9.01
N ALA A 351 -7.20 -17.29 -8.96
CA ALA A 351 -7.12 -18.67 -8.47
C ALA A 351 -7.12 -18.77 -6.93
N TYR A 352 -6.64 -17.76 -6.24
CA TYR A 352 -6.37 -17.80 -4.79
C TYR A 352 -7.03 -16.66 -4.01
N ALA A 353 -8.16 -16.15 -4.46
CA ALA A 353 -8.93 -15.14 -3.74
C ALA A 353 -9.22 -15.60 -2.30
N GLY A 354 -8.96 -14.74 -1.32
CA GLY A 354 -9.17 -15.03 0.10
C GLY A 354 -8.13 -15.96 0.74
N ARG A 355 -7.09 -16.39 0.01
CA ARG A 355 -6.08 -17.33 0.49
C ARG A 355 -4.71 -16.67 0.67
N THR A 356 -3.88 -17.28 1.52
CA THR A 356 -2.48 -16.91 1.70
C THR A 356 -1.58 -17.89 0.98
N VAL A 357 -0.88 -17.42 -0.06
CA VAL A 357 -0.03 -18.20 -0.95
C VAL A 357 1.42 -17.81 -0.77
N LEU A 358 2.30 -18.79 -0.57
CA LEU A 358 3.75 -18.59 -0.63
C LEU A 358 4.24 -18.67 -2.07
N LEU A 359 4.89 -17.63 -2.55
CA LEU A 359 5.60 -17.60 -3.83
C LEU A 359 7.10 -17.61 -3.56
N VAL A 360 7.76 -18.74 -3.87
CA VAL A 360 9.23 -18.86 -3.78
C VAL A 360 9.84 -18.48 -5.11
N THR A 361 10.50 -17.32 -5.14
CA THR A 361 10.92 -16.69 -6.39
C THR A 361 12.25 -15.93 -6.22
N HIS A 362 12.48 -14.89 -7.00
CA HIS A 362 13.75 -14.20 -7.18
C HIS A 362 13.64 -12.69 -6.95
N VAL A 363 14.75 -11.98 -7.16
CA VAL A 363 14.86 -10.53 -6.88
C VAL A 363 13.93 -9.72 -7.77
N THR A 364 14.01 -9.87 -9.09
CA THR A 364 13.26 -9.04 -10.02
C THR A 364 11.75 -9.30 -9.93
N PRO A 365 11.26 -10.54 -9.91
CA PRO A 365 9.85 -10.83 -9.70
C PRO A 365 9.29 -10.22 -8.40
N ILE A 366 9.99 -10.37 -7.26
CA ILE A 366 9.52 -9.81 -5.98
C ILE A 366 9.42 -8.30 -6.04
N LYS A 367 10.46 -7.62 -6.55
CA LYS A 367 10.45 -6.17 -6.73
C LYS A 367 9.31 -5.73 -7.64
N THR A 368 9.03 -6.49 -8.69
CA THR A 368 7.94 -6.21 -9.64
C THR A 368 6.56 -6.39 -9.01
N PHE A 369 6.32 -7.43 -8.21
CA PHE A 369 5.07 -7.54 -7.43
C PHE A 369 4.87 -6.33 -6.51
N VAL A 370 5.92 -5.89 -5.83
CA VAL A 370 5.85 -4.71 -4.96
C VAL A 370 5.65 -3.43 -5.77
N GLN A 371 6.35 -3.27 -6.89
CA GLN A 371 6.22 -2.13 -7.80
C GLN A 371 4.79 -2.01 -8.34
N LEU A 372 4.18 -3.12 -8.80
CA LEU A 372 2.80 -3.17 -9.27
C LEU A 372 1.80 -2.82 -8.15
N ALA A 373 2.03 -3.31 -6.94
CA ALA A 373 1.17 -3.03 -5.79
C ALA A 373 1.21 -1.54 -5.37
N LEU A 374 2.35 -0.89 -5.55
CA LEU A 374 2.53 0.54 -5.23
C LEU A 374 2.14 1.47 -6.38
N GLY A 375 1.82 0.94 -7.57
CA GLY A 375 1.64 1.75 -8.78
C GLY A 375 2.89 2.59 -9.12
N ALA A 376 4.08 2.11 -8.72
CA ALA A 376 5.33 2.84 -8.89
C ALA A 376 5.86 2.67 -10.33
N PRO A 377 6.65 3.62 -10.85
CA PRO A 377 7.30 3.46 -12.15
C PRO A 377 8.34 2.33 -12.10
N LEU A 378 8.63 1.69 -13.26
CA LEU A 378 9.57 0.57 -13.37
C LEU A 378 10.98 0.90 -12.87
N GLN A 379 11.42 2.16 -12.99
CA GLN A 379 12.71 2.63 -12.44
C GLN A 379 12.81 2.46 -10.92
N SER A 380 11.70 2.25 -10.21
CA SER A 380 11.70 1.95 -8.78
C SER A 380 12.36 0.63 -8.43
N LEU A 381 12.47 -0.32 -9.37
CA LEU A 381 13.16 -1.60 -9.20
C LEU A 381 14.63 -1.43 -8.77
N PHE A 382 15.29 -0.36 -9.23
CA PHE A 382 16.66 -0.03 -8.83
C PHE A 382 16.79 0.57 -7.43
N ARG A 383 15.68 0.92 -6.79
CA ARG A 383 15.63 1.57 -5.45
C ARG A 383 15.24 0.62 -4.33
N MET A 384 15.04 -0.64 -4.66
CA MET A 384 14.66 -1.70 -3.73
C MET A 384 15.81 -2.69 -3.58
N GLU A 385 16.09 -3.10 -2.35
CA GLU A 385 17.08 -4.16 -2.05
C GLU A 385 16.37 -5.36 -1.44
N LEU A 386 16.84 -6.55 -1.77
CA LEU A 386 16.31 -7.80 -1.25
C LEU A 386 17.45 -8.73 -0.85
N SER A 387 17.44 -9.17 0.38
CA SER A 387 18.38 -10.17 0.92
C SER A 387 18.00 -11.58 0.48
N ALA A 388 18.97 -12.50 0.41
CA ALA A 388 18.68 -13.92 0.23
C ALA A 388 17.76 -14.44 1.34
N ALA A 389 16.82 -15.29 1.01
CA ALA A 389 15.78 -15.84 1.88
C ALA A 389 14.93 -14.79 2.62
N SER A 390 14.90 -13.53 2.17
CA SER A 390 14.03 -12.50 2.73
C SER A 390 12.57 -12.75 2.41
N LEU A 391 11.70 -12.31 3.33
CA LEU A 391 10.25 -12.37 3.18
C LEU A 391 9.69 -10.98 2.84
N SER A 392 8.78 -10.94 1.89
CA SER A 392 7.92 -9.79 1.60
C SER A 392 6.46 -10.26 1.54
N ALA A 393 5.50 -9.38 1.72
CA ALA A 393 4.10 -9.75 1.65
C ALA A 393 3.27 -8.64 1.00
N VAL A 394 2.43 -9.02 0.05
CA VAL A 394 1.51 -8.13 -0.64
C VAL A 394 0.12 -8.76 -0.64
N ALA A 395 -0.88 -7.99 -0.28
CA ALA A 395 -2.28 -8.37 -0.42
C ALA A 395 -2.87 -7.68 -1.65
N TYR A 396 -3.50 -8.43 -2.53
CA TYR A 396 -4.20 -7.95 -3.70
C TYR A 396 -5.69 -8.20 -3.56
N TYR A 397 -6.49 -7.19 -3.81
CA TYR A 397 -7.94 -7.23 -3.71
C TYR A 397 -8.58 -7.38 -5.09
N ALA A 398 -9.80 -7.91 -5.13
CA ALA A 398 -10.50 -8.17 -6.39
C ALA A 398 -10.82 -6.90 -7.21
N ASP A 399 -10.85 -5.75 -6.56
CA ASP A 399 -11.08 -4.44 -7.18
C ASP A 399 -9.82 -3.80 -7.79
N GLY A 400 -8.67 -4.50 -7.75
CA GLY A 400 -7.38 -4.04 -8.25
C GLY A 400 -6.55 -3.24 -7.22
N ASN A 401 -7.08 -2.98 -6.03
CA ASN A 401 -6.30 -2.40 -4.94
C ASN A 401 -5.25 -3.40 -4.40
N ALA A 402 -4.19 -2.88 -3.81
CA ALA A 402 -3.15 -3.70 -3.19
C ALA A 402 -2.59 -3.04 -1.93
N SER A 403 -2.01 -3.87 -1.04
CA SER A 403 -1.34 -3.40 0.17
C SER A 403 -0.02 -4.14 0.35
N VAL A 404 1.09 -3.42 0.35
CA VAL A 404 2.41 -3.95 0.72
C VAL A 404 2.48 -4.01 2.25
N ARG A 405 2.47 -5.22 2.81
CA ARG A 405 2.41 -5.46 4.25
C ARG A 405 3.78 -5.67 4.88
N LEU A 406 4.74 -6.15 4.07
CA LEU A 406 6.09 -6.48 4.51
C LEU A 406 7.03 -6.36 3.32
N PHE A 407 8.25 -5.87 3.54
CA PHE A 407 9.28 -5.83 2.51
C PHE A 407 10.66 -6.14 3.08
N ASN A 408 11.38 -7.08 2.44
CA ASN A 408 12.75 -7.48 2.77
C ASN A 408 12.96 -7.83 4.26
N GLU A 409 12.04 -8.54 4.86
CA GLU A 409 12.13 -8.97 6.25
C GLU A 409 13.11 -10.15 6.39
N THR A 410 14.05 -10.05 7.33
CA THR A 410 15.14 -11.01 7.54
C THR A 410 15.36 -11.37 9.01
N SER A 411 14.45 -11.01 9.92
CA SER A 411 14.62 -11.27 11.35
C SER A 411 14.76 -12.76 11.68
N HIS A 412 14.10 -13.61 10.89
CA HIS A 412 14.19 -15.06 11.01
C HIS A 412 15.56 -15.64 10.66
N LEU A 413 16.44 -14.89 9.99
CA LEU A 413 17.79 -15.31 9.64
C LEU A 413 18.81 -14.99 10.75
N ARG A 414 18.42 -14.20 11.75
CA ARG A 414 19.30 -13.90 12.89
C ARG A 414 19.38 -15.12 13.81
N PRO A 415 20.58 -15.39 14.37
CA PRO A 415 20.76 -16.47 15.33
C PRO A 415 19.95 -16.27 16.61
#